data_fc986278a8a39089bf6b156097c0f070
#
_entry.id   fc986278a8a39089bf6b156097c0f070
#
_cell.length_a   1.000
_cell.length_b   1.000
_cell.length_c   1.000
_cell.angle_alpha   90.00
_cell.angle_beta   90.00
_cell.angle_gamma   90.00
#
_symmetry.space_group_name_H-M   'P 1'
#
loop_
_entity.id
_entity.type
_entity.pdbx_description
1 polymer ?
#
loop_
_entity_poly.entity_id
_entity_poly.type
_entity_poly.pdbx_seq_one_letter_code
_entity_poly.pdbx_strand_id
1 'polypeptide(L)'
;MEDGSEKADVGGVMDDVKTKLKHLGTLQEFLRLMREDPEKLKLGDEMYVSLSRRDRDIIKKISRFCDHKVIRFYYVPVSVESMGLNLKREMLDDMEVFTTYDNPLQNMANRAVKRLFDICFSMVFLIPTAIIFPFVFIMMKIQSPGPIFFKQARTGLDGKTFYCYKFRSMHVNADADKVQATKDDPRKYPFGNFMRKANIDELPQFLNVLKGDMSIVGPRPHMLAHTEQYSELIDKYMVRHFVKPGVTGWAQVTGFRGETKELWQMEGRVKRDIWYMEHWSIWLDIRIIWLTVKTIFIHDKNAY
;
A
#
# COMPACT_ATOMS: atom_id res chain seq x y z
N MET A 1 -13.90 46.48 13.52
CA MET A 1 -13.97 45.00 13.39
C MET A 1 -13.36 44.72 12.01
N GLU A 2 -12.04 44.67 11.94
CA GLU A 2 -11.33 44.46 10.71
C GLU A 2 -11.06 42.98 10.51
N ASP A 3 -11.56 42.46 9.42
CA ASP A 3 -11.38 41.10 8.97
C ASP A 3 -9.96 40.95 8.42
N GLY A 4 -9.04 40.53 9.30
CA GLY A 4 -7.66 40.27 8.95
C GLY A 4 -7.52 38.98 8.13
N SER A 5 -7.77 39.06 6.83
CA SER A 5 -7.34 38.01 5.89
C SER A 5 -5.81 38.08 5.72
N GLU A 6 -5.06 37.50 6.65
CA GLU A 6 -3.65 37.23 6.46
C GLU A 6 -3.51 36.24 5.29
N LYS A 7 -3.15 36.78 4.13
CA LYS A 7 -2.59 36.00 3.03
C LYS A 7 -1.23 35.51 3.52
N ALA A 8 -1.13 34.24 3.90
CA ALA A 8 0.16 33.59 4.07
C ALA A 8 0.81 33.50 2.67
N ASP A 9 1.63 34.49 2.33
CA ASP A 9 2.44 34.49 1.12
C ASP A 9 3.68 33.62 1.38
N VAL A 10 3.66 32.38 0.92
CA VAL A 10 4.80 31.46 0.93
C VAL A 10 5.55 31.53 -0.42
N GLY A 11 5.26 32.54 -1.24
CA GLY A 11 5.74 32.66 -2.62
C GLY A 11 7.20 33.06 -2.83
N GLY A 12 7.97 33.38 -1.80
CA GLY A 12 9.26 34.07 -1.97
C GLY A 12 10.54 33.24 -1.97
N VAL A 13 10.50 31.95 -1.62
CA VAL A 13 11.72 31.14 -1.38
C VAL A 13 11.81 29.90 -2.28
N MET A 14 10.85 29.62 -3.14
CA MET A 14 10.76 28.35 -3.85
C MET A 14 11.00 28.37 -5.36
N ASP A 15 11.59 29.42 -5.91
CA ASP A 15 11.83 29.52 -7.37
C ASP A 15 12.90 28.54 -7.91
N ASP A 16 13.73 27.95 -7.05
CA ASP A 16 14.77 26.99 -7.45
C ASP A 16 14.38 25.51 -7.31
N VAL A 17 13.28 25.18 -6.65
CA VAL A 17 12.79 23.81 -6.53
C VAL A 17 11.82 23.51 -7.67
N LYS A 18 12.13 22.53 -8.53
CA LYS A 18 11.29 22.05 -9.64
C LYS A 18 9.92 21.50 -9.23
N THR A 19 9.52 21.65 -8.00
CA THR A 19 8.23 21.21 -7.45
C THR A 19 7.23 22.36 -7.56
N LYS A 20 6.33 22.30 -8.53
CA LYS A 20 5.23 23.28 -8.67
C LYS A 20 4.23 23.07 -7.53
N LEU A 21 4.41 23.79 -6.42
CA LEU A 21 3.37 23.88 -5.39
C LEU A 21 2.15 24.59 -5.97
N LYS A 22 0.98 23.98 -5.84
CA LYS A 22 -0.29 24.55 -6.25
C LYS A 22 -1.05 25.02 -5.02
N HIS A 23 -1.35 26.30 -4.95
CA HIS A 23 -2.23 26.86 -3.94
C HIS A 23 -3.69 26.37 -4.16
N LEU A 24 -4.32 25.81 -3.12
CA LEU A 24 -5.65 25.20 -3.20
C LEU A 24 -6.82 26.18 -2.89
N GLY A 25 -6.52 27.45 -2.64
CA GLY A 25 -7.53 28.45 -2.28
C GLY A 25 -7.58 28.71 -0.77
N THR A 26 -8.69 29.27 -0.29
CA THR A 26 -8.88 29.57 1.13
C THR A 26 -9.18 28.29 1.93
N LEU A 27 -8.87 28.31 3.23
CA LEU A 27 -9.18 27.19 4.13
C LEU A 27 -10.67 26.84 4.12
N GLN A 28 -11.55 27.83 4.08
CA GLN A 28 -13.01 27.61 4.08
C GLN A 28 -13.47 26.92 2.80
N GLU A 29 -12.96 27.36 1.64
CA GLU A 29 -13.26 26.74 0.35
C GLU A 29 -12.73 25.30 0.28
N PHE A 30 -11.52 25.07 0.74
CA PHE A 30 -10.93 23.75 0.82
C PHE A 30 -11.79 22.82 1.73
N LEU A 31 -12.17 23.24 2.92
CA LEU A 31 -13.00 22.46 3.85
C LEU A 31 -14.41 22.19 3.30
N ARG A 32 -14.96 23.11 2.51
CA ARG A 32 -16.23 22.91 1.81
C ARG A 32 -16.10 21.82 0.76
N LEU A 33 -15.12 21.94 -0.14
CA LEU A 33 -14.90 20.98 -1.21
C LEU A 33 -14.53 19.58 -0.68
N MET A 34 -13.76 19.52 0.40
CA MET A 34 -13.42 18.26 1.08
C MET A 34 -14.68 17.50 1.56
N ARG A 35 -15.77 18.20 1.90
CA ARG A 35 -17.03 17.59 2.36
C ARG A 35 -17.99 17.28 1.21
N GLU A 36 -18.13 18.24 0.26
CA GLU A 36 -19.17 18.19 -0.78
C GLU A 36 -18.71 17.47 -2.03
N ASP A 37 -17.47 17.69 -2.47
CA ASP A 37 -16.98 17.14 -3.74
C ASP A 37 -15.44 17.05 -3.74
N PRO A 38 -14.89 16.02 -3.06
CA PRO A 38 -13.42 15.84 -2.97
C PRO A 38 -12.72 15.68 -4.32
N GLU A 39 -13.43 15.22 -5.34
CA GLU A 39 -12.87 14.99 -6.68
C GLU A 39 -12.50 16.31 -7.38
N LYS A 40 -13.17 17.40 -7.03
CA LYS A 40 -12.83 18.74 -7.56
C LYS A 40 -11.52 19.32 -7.05
N LEU A 41 -11.01 18.78 -5.94
CA LEU A 41 -9.76 19.27 -5.33
C LEU A 41 -8.53 18.81 -6.10
N LYS A 42 -8.47 18.39 -7.28
CA LYS A 42 -7.28 18.03 -8.09
C LYS A 42 -5.98 17.97 -7.27
N LEU A 43 -5.96 17.09 -6.28
CA LEU A 43 -4.89 16.96 -5.31
C LEU A 43 -3.70 16.20 -5.92
N GLY A 44 -2.49 16.54 -5.47
CA GLY A 44 -1.27 15.80 -5.77
C GLY A 44 -1.01 14.69 -4.74
N ASP A 45 0.16 14.09 -4.80
CA ASP A 45 0.57 13.01 -3.89
C ASP A 45 1.02 13.54 -2.51
N GLU A 46 1.19 14.86 -2.39
CA GLU A 46 1.67 15.54 -1.17
C GLU A 46 0.83 16.78 -0.88
N MET A 47 0.59 17.05 0.40
CA MET A 47 -0.13 18.23 0.88
C MET A 47 0.65 18.91 1.99
N TYR A 48 0.95 20.19 1.80
CA TYR A 48 1.64 21.06 2.75
C TYR A 48 0.62 21.96 3.43
N VAL A 49 0.50 21.89 4.75
CA VAL A 49 -0.49 22.62 5.54
C VAL A 49 0.20 23.51 6.56
N SER A 50 0.00 24.82 6.44
CA SER A 50 0.46 25.80 7.42
C SER A 50 -0.76 26.49 8.04
N LEU A 51 -1.08 26.12 9.26
CA LEU A 51 -2.21 26.64 10.03
C LEU A 51 -1.79 26.95 11.46
N SER A 52 -2.54 27.86 12.13
CA SER A 52 -2.31 28.20 13.51
C SER A 52 -2.59 27.01 14.43
N ARG A 53 -1.92 26.99 15.58
CA ARG A 53 -2.13 26.04 16.69
C ARG A 53 -3.57 26.00 17.18
N ARG A 54 -4.32 27.11 17.04
CA ARG A 54 -5.74 27.19 17.41
C ARG A 54 -6.63 26.30 16.54
N ASP A 55 -6.17 25.94 15.34
CA ASP A 55 -6.89 25.16 14.35
C ASP A 55 -6.63 23.64 14.43
N ARG A 56 -6.22 23.16 15.61
CA ARG A 56 -5.85 21.74 15.87
C ARG A 56 -6.86 20.74 15.32
N ASP A 57 -8.14 20.97 15.49
CA ASP A 57 -9.17 20.03 15.04
C ASP A 57 -9.32 20.04 13.51
N ILE A 58 -9.08 21.18 12.89
CA ILE A 58 -9.04 21.32 11.43
C ILE A 58 -7.83 20.56 10.88
N ILE A 59 -6.65 20.74 11.47
CA ILE A 59 -5.42 20.04 11.07
C ILE A 59 -5.62 18.53 11.16
N LYS A 60 -6.23 18.02 12.25
CA LYS A 60 -6.55 16.60 12.39
C LYS A 60 -7.50 16.09 11.30
N LYS A 61 -8.53 16.89 10.96
CA LYS A 61 -9.46 16.54 9.87
C LYS A 61 -8.76 16.47 8.52
N ILE A 62 -7.87 17.42 8.23
CA ILE A 62 -7.09 17.44 6.99
C ILE A 62 -6.12 16.25 6.95
N SER A 63 -5.41 15.95 8.05
CA SER A 63 -4.50 14.79 8.13
C SER A 63 -5.24 13.48 7.85
N ARG A 64 -6.39 13.25 8.49
CA ARG A 64 -7.22 12.05 8.23
C ARG A 64 -7.71 11.99 6.78
N PHE A 65 -8.10 13.11 6.22
CA PHE A 65 -8.50 13.17 4.82
C PHE A 65 -7.32 12.78 3.89
N CYS A 66 -6.12 13.26 4.17
CA CYS A 66 -4.91 12.87 3.44
C CYS A 66 -4.62 11.38 3.58
N ASP A 67 -4.75 10.82 4.78
CA ASP A 67 -4.59 9.38 5.04
C ASP A 67 -5.59 8.55 4.20
N HIS A 68 -6.85 8.97 4.13
CA HIS A 68 -7.88 8.29 3.34
C HIS A 68 -7.64 8.39 1.82
N LYS A 69 -7.06 9.48 1.35
CA LYS A 69 -6.78 9.70 -0.08
C LYS A 69 -5.37 9.26 -0.52
N VAL A 70 -4.58 8.68 0.40
CA VAL A 70 -3.17 8.27 0.17
C VAL A 70 -2.29 9.46 -0.21
N ILE A 71 -2.55 10.61 0.39
CA ILE A 71 -1.78 11.84 0.22
C ILE A 71 -0.82 11.99 1.39
N ARG A 72 0.44 12.29 1.13
CA ARG A 72 1.43 12.55 2.20
C ARG A 72 1.14 13.91 2.81
N PHE A 73 0.87 13.89 4.11
CA PHE A 73 0.59 15.11 4.88
C PHE A 73 1.86 15.68 5.48
N TYR A 74 2.17 16.94 5.15
CA TYR A 74 3.26 17.72 5.73
C TYR A 74 2.70 18.94 6.45
N TYR A 75 3.08 19.10 7.70
CA TYR A 75 2.72 20.30 8.46
C TYR A 75 3.90 21.26 8.55
N VAL A 76 3.69 22.50 8.13
CA VAL A 76 4.64 23.60 8.24
C VAL A 76 4.22 24.45 9.46
N PRO A 77 4.94 24.40 10.58
CA PRO A 77 4.52 25.08 11.80
C PRO A 77 4.65 26.59 11.68
N VAL A 78 3.61 27.31 12.11
CA VAL A 78 3.70 28.73 12.43
C VAL A 78 4.29 28.89 13.85
N SER A 79 4.11 27.87 14.72
CA SER A 79 4.83 27.68 15.98
C SER A 79 4.71 26.23 16.47
N VAL A 80 5.80 25.62 16.91
CA VAL A 80 6.01 24.15 16.99
C VAL A 80 5.37 23.44 18.20
N GLU A 81 4.65 24.07 19.11
CA GLU A 81 4.30 23.41 20.36
C GLU A 81 2.89 22.80 20.42
N SER A 82 2.81 21.54 20.80
CA SER A 82 1.67 20.74 21.30
C SER A 82 0.40 20.65 20.47
N MET A 83 0.45 20.11 19.23
CA MET A 83 -0.76 19.81 18.45
C MET A 83 -1.45 18.50 18.82
N GLY A 84 -0.84 17.66 19.68
CA GLY A 84 -1.33 16.32 19.99
C GLY A 84 -1.35 15.38 18.77
N LEU A 85 -0.64 15.73 17.70
CA LEU A 85 -0.26 14.86 16.60
C LEU A 85 1.16 14.37 16.89
N ASN A 86 1.40 13.09 16.64
CA ASN A 86 2.74 12.54 16.71
C ASN A 86 3.46 12.92 15.41
N LEU A 87 4.08 14.12 15.39
CA LEU A 87 4.73 14.65 14.20
C LEU A 87 6.22 14.31 14.24
N LYS A 88 6.74 13.85 13.11
CA LYS A 88 8.16 13.62 12.86
C LYS A 88 8.70 14.79 12.04
N ARG A 89 9.86 15.29 12.44
CA ARG A 89 10.57 16.37 11.76
C ARG A 89 11.28 15.82 10.52
N GLU A 90 11.13 16.50 9.42
CA GLU A 90 11.81 16.21 8.15
C GLU A 90 12.36 17.51 7.57
N MET A 91 13.48 17.45 6.84
CA MET A 91 14.04 18.59 6.13
C MET A 91 13.71 18.47 4.65
N LEU A 92 13.00 19.45 4.13
CA LEU A 92 12.76 19.59 2.71
C LEU A 92 13.63 20.75 2.21
N ASP A 93 14.78 20.43 1.61
CA ASP A 93 15.85 21.38 1.35
C ASP A 93 16.24 22.12 2.64
N ASP A 94 16.09 23.44 2.70
CA ASP A 94 16.39 24.28 3.87
C ASP A 94 15.19 24.52 4.79
N MET A 95 14.01 23.93 4.47
CA MET A 95 12.80 24.09 5.27
C MET A 95 12.55 22.91 6.20
N GLU A 96 12.21 23.23 7.43
CA GLU A 96 11.75 22.25 8.41
C GLU A 96 10.25 21.97 8.22
N VAL A 97 9.92 20.73 7.89
CA VAL A 97 8.55 20.27 7.74
C VAL A 97 8.25 19.14 8.74
N PHE A 98 6.96 18.98 9.06
CA PHE A 98 6.53 17.95 9.99
C PHE A 98 5.53 17.03 9.32
N THR A 99 5.83 15.73 9.31
CA THR A 99 4.99 14.70 8.74
C THR A 99 4.45 13.75 9.82
N THR A 100 3.36 13.07 9.54
CA THR A 100 2.77 12.07 10.44
C THR A 100 3.46 10.71 10.37
N TYR A 101 4.16 10.42 9.28
CA TYR A 101 4.82 9.14 9.04
C TYR A 101 6.24 9.33 8.49
N ASP A 102 7.18 8.64 9.11
CA ASP A 102 8.52 8.47 8.57
C ASP A 102 8.51 7.32 7.56
N ASN A 103 8.97 7.58 6.34
CA ASN A 103 9.05 6.55 5.33
C ASN A 103 10.44 6.58 4.67
N PRO A 104 11.37 5.71 5.10
CA PRO A 104 12.72 5.65 4.53
C PRO A 104 12.74 5.45 3.02
N LEU A 105 11.64 4.91 2.43
CA LEU A 105 11.49 4.74 0.98
C LEU A 105 11.11 6.05 0.24
N GLN A 106 10.94 7.17 0.93
CA GLN A 106 10.89 8.48 0.27
C GLN A 106 12.28 8.88 -0.25
N ASN A 107 13.34 8.46 0.41
CA ASN A 107 14.71 8.70 -0.04
C ASN A 107 14.99 7.96 -1.37
N MET A 108 15.46 8.70 -2.38
CA MET A 108 15.74 8.19 -3.73
C MET A 108 16.76 7.05 -3.74
N ALA A 109 17.80 7.11 -2.90
CA ALA A 109 18.82 6.07 -2.79
C ALA A 109 18.22 4.77 -2.26
N ASN A 110 17.41 4.84 -1.21
CA ASN A 110 16.70 3.69 -0.64
C ASN A 110 15.73 3.07 -1.67
N ARG A 111 15.00 3.89 -2.41
CA ARG A 111 14.11 3.43 -3.50
C ARG A 111 14.90 2.73 -4.60
N ALA A 112 16.06 3.25 -4.97
CA ALA A 112 16.92 2.64 -5.99
C ALA A 112 17.47 1.29 -5.52
N VAL A 113 17.97 1.20 -4.28
CA VAL A 113 18.43 -0.06 -3.66
C VAL A 113 17.31 -1.08 -3.60
N LYS A 114 16.14 -0.67 -3.09
CA LYS A 114 14.95 -1.53 -3.05
C LYS A 114 14.56 -2.04 -4.43
N ARG A 115 14.55 -1.16 -5.44
CA ARG A 115 14.17 -1.51 -6.80
C ARG A 115 15.15 -2.50 -7.44
N LEU A 116 16.46 -2.28 -7.25
CA LEU A 116 17.50 -3.20 -7.74
C LEU A 116 17.33 -4.57 -7.09
N PHE A 117 17.15 -4.63 -5.79
CA PHE A 117 16.87 -5.85 -5.04
C PHE A 117 15.63 -6.59 -5.59
N ASP A 118 14.51 -5.87 -5.77
CA ASP A 118 13.26 -6.41 -6.31
C ASP A 118 13.46 -7.04 -7.70
N ILE A 119 14.20 -6.36 -8.59
CA ILE A 119 14.50 -6.86 -9.95
C ILE A 119 15.35 -8.13 -9.88
N CYS A 120 16.46 -8.11 -9.14
CA CYS A 120 17.36 -9.25 -9.02
C CYS A 120 16.64 -10.49 -8.47
N PHE A 121 15.90 -10.32 -7.37
CA PHE A 121 15.13 -11.41 -6.78
C PHE A 121 14.04 -11.93 -7.72
N SER A 122 13.30 -11.05 -8.39
CA SER A 122 12.26 -11.47 -9.34
C SER A 122 12.83 -12.29 -10.49
N MET A 123 13.97 -11.90 -11.04
CA MET A 123 14.63 -12.67 -12.10
C MET A 123 15.01 -14.07 -11.62
N VAL A 124 15.59 -14.19 -10.42
CA VAL A 124 15.94 -15.49 -9.81
C VAL A 124 14.71 -16.38 -9.65
N PHE A 125 13.58 -15.85 -9.17
CA PHE A 125 12.37 -16.65 -8.97
C PHE A 125 11.58 -16.93 -10.26
N LEU A 126 11.73 -16.12 -11.29
CA LEU A 126 11.09 -16.38 -12.59
C LEU A 126 11.74 -17.54 -13.35
N ILE A 127 13.02 -17.85 -13.12
CA ILE A 127 13.67 -19.02 -13.73
C ILE A 127 12.95 -20.32 -13.35
N PRO A 128 12.82 -20.70 -12.05
CA PRO A 128 12.08 -21.91 -11.68
C PRO A 128 10.61 -21.82 -12.09
N THR A 129 10.00 -20.62 -12.07
CA THR A 129 8.63 -20.43 -12.55
C THR A 129 8.50 -20.83 -14.02
N ALA A 130 9.44 -20.42 -14.87
CA ALA A 130 9.46 -20.79 -16.29
C ALA A 130 9.65 -22.31 -16.50
N ILE A 131 10.48 -22.94 -15.66
CA ILE A 131 10.72 -24.40 -15.73
C ILE A 131 9.47 -25.20 -15.37
N ILE A 132 8.73 -24.80 -14.32
CA ILE A 132 7.51 -25.51 -13.89
C ILE A 132 6.27 -25.14 -14.70
N PHE A 133 6.33 -24.03 -15.46
CA PHE A 133 5.17 -23.51 -16.21
C PHE A 133 4.57 -24.51 -17.18
N PRO A 134 5.30 -25.29 -17.99
CA PRO A 134 4.72 -26.29 -18.90
C PRO A 134 3.89 -27.34 -18.13
N PHE A 135 4.39 -27.81 -16.99
CA PHE A 135 3.68 -28.77 -16.16
C PHE A 135 2.40 -28.15 -15.58
N VAL A 136 2.48 -26.94 -15.00
CA VAL A 136 1.32 -26.20 -14.50
C VAL A 136 0.30 -25.98 -15.60
N PHE A 137 0.74 -25.59 -16.79
CA PHE A 137 -0.10 -25.39 -17.97
C PHE A 137 -0.91 -26.66 -18.33
N ILE A 138 -0.23 -27.80 -18.46
CA ILE A 138 -0.86 -29.07 -18.82
C ILE A 138 -1.89 -29.49 -17.77
N MET A 139 -1.50 -29.49 -16.50
CA MET A 139 -2.37 -29.89 -15.39
C MET A 139 -3.62 -29.01 -15.29
N MET A 140 -3.45 -27.69 -15.48
CA MET A 140 -4.58 -26.75 -15.49
C MET A 140 -5.50 -27.01 -16.68
N LYS A 141 -4.98 -27.27 -17.87
CA LYS A 141 -5.82 -27.55 -19.07
C LYS A 141 -6.61 -28.83 -18.94
N ILE A 142 -6.05 -29.85 -18.30
CA ILE A 142 -6.74 -31.13 -18.06
C ILE A 142 -7.86 -30.97 -17.04
N GLN A 143 -7.61 -30.30 -15.91
CA GLN A 143 -8.59 -30.24 -14.79
C GLN A 143 -9.59 -29.09 -14.89
N SER A 144 -9.20 -28.00 -15.53
CA SER A 144 -10.06 -26.81 -15.64
C SER A 144 -9.73 -26.05 -16.94
N PRO A 145 -10.33 -26.41 -18.07
CA PRO A 145 -10.16 -25.70 -19.34
C PRO A 145 -10.46 -24.19 -19.19
N GLY A 146 -9.69 -23.34 -19.89
CA GLY A 146 -9.84 -21.88 -19.85
C GLY A 146 -8.51 -21.12 -19.77
N PRO A 147 -8.51 -19.85 -19.37
CA PRO A 147 -7.30 -19.02 -19.26
C PRO A 147 -6.38 -19.53 -18.16
N ILE A 148 -5.08 -19.45 -18.40
CA ILE A 148 -4.04 -19.90 -17.45
C ILE A 148 -3.85 -18.86 -16.34
N PHE A 149 -3.77 -17.59 -16.73
CA PHE A 149 -3.57 -16.49 -15.80
C PHE A 149 -4.91 -15.92 -15.36
N PHE A 150 -5.00 -15.73 -14.06
CA PHE A 150 -6.03 -14.92 -13.42
C PHE A 150 -5.44 -13.53 -13.16
N LYS A 151 -6.19 -12.50 -13.51
CA LYS A 151 -5.84 -11.10 -13.30
C LYS A 151 -6.91 -10.46 -12.45
N GLN A 152 -6.52 -9.83 -11.34
CA GLN A 152 -7.45 -9.16 -10.46
C GLN A 152 -6.97 -7.75 -10.14
N ALA A 153 -7.88 -6.78 -10.23
CA ALA A 153 -7.60 -5.41 -9.85
C ALA A 153 -7.36 -5.31 -8.34
N ARG A 154 -6.26 -4.67 -7.96
CA ARG A 154 -5.82 -4.45 -6.58
C ARG A 154 -5.38 -3.03 -6.37
N THR A 155 -5.46 -2.55 -5.13
CA THR A 155 -4.92 -1.25 -4.74
C THR A 155 -3.41 -1.36 -4.53
N GLY A 156 -2.65 -0.50 -5.18
CA GLY A 156 -1.19 -0.44 -5.16
C GLY A 156 -0.65 0.83 -4.53
N LEU A 157 0.58 1.20 -4.94
CA LEU A 157 1.26 2.42 -4.49
C LEU A 157 0.40 3.66 -4.76
N ASP A 158 0.36 4.57 -3.80
CA ASP A 158 -0.39 5.85 -3.84
C ASP A 158 -1.88 5.64 -4.18
N GLY A 159 -2.45 4.49 -3.78
CA GLY A 159 -3.85 4.16 -4.04
C GLY A 159 -4.17 3.79 -5.50
N LYS A 160 -3.18 3.76 -6.40
CA LYS A 160 -3.36 3.46 -7.81
C LYS A 160 -3.71 1.99 -8.03
N THR A 161 -4.71 1.74 -8.88
CA THR A 161 -5.12 0.38 -9.22
C THR A 161 -4.11 -0.28 -10.15
N PHE A 162 -3.76 -1.54 -9.88
CA PHE A 162 -2.98 -2.39 -10.77
C PHE A 162 -3.60 -3.78 -10.90
N TYR A 163 -3.19 -4.55 -11.92
CA TYR A 163 -3.64 -5.92 -12.10
C TYR A 163 -2.62 -6.91 -11.54
N CYS A 164 -3.00 -7.60 -10.45
CA CYS A 164 -2.21 -8.66 -9.83
C CYS A 164 -2.36 -9.95 -10.62
N TYR A 165 -1.24 -10.55 -11.05
CA TYR A 165 -1.22 -11.80 -11.80
C TYR A 165 -1.10 -13.01 -10.88
N LYS A 166 -1.89 -14.06 -11.17
CA LYS A 166 -1.82 -15.37 -10.52
C LYS A 166 -2.05 -16.48 -11.54
N PHE A 167 -1.63 -17.70 -11.25
CA PHE A 167 -2.19 -18.86 -11.93
C PHE A 167 -3.62 -19.06 -11.44
N ARG A 168 -4.54 -19.38 -12.35
CA ARG A 168 -5.93 -19.63 -12.01
C ARG A 168 -6.03 -20.95 -11.25
N SER A 169 -6.40 -20.89 -9.99
CA SER A 169 -6.53 -22.03 -9.06
C SER A 169 -7.98 -22.44 -8.77
N MET A 170 -8.93 -21.80 -9.46
CA MET A 170 -10.37 -22.06 -9.35
C MET A 170 -10.99 -22.17 -10.73
N HIS A 171 -12.14 -22.84 -10.83
CA HIS A 171 -12.95 -22.83 -12.05
C HIS A 171 -13.34 -21.42 -12.44
N VAL A 172 -13.53 -21.17 -13.73
CA VAL A 172 -14.00 -19.87 -14.22
C VAL A 172 -15.36 -19.58 -13.63
N ASN A 173 -15.51 -18.46 -12.95
CA ASN A 173 -16.75 -18.03 -12.33
C ASN A 173 -16.89 -16.50 -12.38
N ALA A 174 -18.13 -16.00 -12.30
CA ALA A 174 -18.44 -14.58 -12.35
C ALA A 174 -18.16 -13.83 -11.02
N ASP A 175 -17.93 -14.55 -9.93
CA ASP A 175 -17.80 -13.99 -8.59
C ASP A 175 -16.34 -13.82 -8.15
N ALA A 176 -15.39 -14.04 -9.06
CA ALA A 176 -13.97 -14.02 -8.78
C ALA A 176 -13.46 -12.68 -8.20
N ASP A 177 -14.09 -11.56 -8.60
CA ASP A 177 -13.74 -10.22 -8.15
C ASP A 177 -14.59 -9.71 -6.96
N LYS A 178 -15.64 -10.46 -6.58
CA LYS A 178 -16.60 -10.05 -5.56
C LYS A 178 -16.43 -10.84 -4.25
N VAL A 179 -16.17 -12.13 -4.36
CA VAL A 179 -16.20 -13.05 -3.22
C VAL A 179 -14.79 -13.54 -2.89
N GLN A 180 -14.36 -13.24 -1.66
CA GLN A 180 -13.07 -13.74 -1.14
C GLN A 180 -13.07 -15.27 -1.11
N ALA A 181 -11.92 -15.86 -1.47
CA ALA A 181 -11.73 -17.31 -1.40
C ALA A 181 -11.65 -17.78 0.06
N THR A 182 -12.39 -18.83 0.39
CA THR A 182 -12.41 -19.49 1.71
C THR A 182 -11.53 -20.73 1.74
N LYS A 183 -11.34 -21.32 2.95
CA LYS A 183 -10.49 -22.50 3.13
C LYS A 183 -11.03 -23.71 2.33
N ASP A 184 -12.34 -23.95 2.37
CA ASP A 184 -13.00 -25.08 1.70
C ASP A 184 -13.91 -24.63 0.55
N ASP A 185 -13.39 -23.67 -0.24
CA ASP A 185 -14.11 -23.07 -1.35
C ASP A 185 -14.41 -24.09 -2.46
N PRO A 186 -15.69 -24.33 -2.81
CA PRO A 186 -16.08 -25.32 -3.81
C PRO A 186 -15.63 -25.01 -5.23
N ARG A 187 -15.22 -23.77 -5.49
CA ARG A 187 -14.69 -23.34 -6.80
C ARG A 187 -13.30 -23.89 -7.10
N LYS A 188 -12.59 -24.46 -6.11
CA LYS A 188 -11.25 -25.00 -6.29
C LYS A 188 -11.30 -26.35 -6.99
N TYR A 189 -10.44 -26.57 -7.97
CA TYR A 189 -10.16 -27.91 -8.51
C TYR A 189 -8.94 -28.54 -7.79
N PRO A 190 -8.73 -29.86 -7.85
CA PRO A 190 -7.71 -30.56 -7.03
C PRO A 190 -6.30 -29.98 -7.20
N PHE A 191 -5.83 -29.80 -8.44
CA PHE A 191 -4.51 -29.21 -8.70
C PHE A 191 -4.45 -27.73 -8.30
N GLY A 192 -5.56 -26.98 -8.48
CA GLY A 192 -5.68 -25.62 -7.99
C GLY A 192 -5.53 -25.50 -6.48
N ASN A 193 -6.12 -26.44 -5.73
CA ASN A 193 -5.96 -26.52 -4.28
C ASN A 193 -4.50 -26.83 -3.89
N PHE A 194 -3.84 -27.75 -4.61
CA PHE A 194 -2.41 -28.01 -4.43
C PHE A 194 -1.56 -26.76 -4.68
N MET A 195 -1.78 -26.06 -5.79
CA MET A 195 -1.06 -24.82 -6.12
C MET A 195 -1.18 -23.77 -5.02
N ARG A 196 -2.38 -23.60 -4.46
CA ARG A 196 -2.63 -22.65 -3.36
C ARG A 196 -1.89 -23.04 -2.07
N LYS A 197 -1.93 -24.33 -1.69
CA LYS A 197 -1.19 -24.82 -0.51
C LYS A 197 0.32 -24.64 -0.65
N ALA A 198 0.84 -24.78 -1.87
CA ALA A 198 2.26 -24.62 -2.18
C ALA A 198 2.63 -23.17 -2.57
N ASN A 199 1.67 -22.23 -2.60
CA ASN A 199 1.82 -20.85 -3.10
C ASN A 199 2.34 -20.75 -4.56
N ILE A 200 2.21 -21.81 -5.33
CA ILE A 200 2.60 -21.84 -6.76
C ILE A 200 1.73 -20.88 -7.57
N ASP A 201 0.46 -20.73 -7.18
CA ASP A 201 -0.49 -19.82 -7.84
C ASP A 201 -0.04 -18.35 -7.77
N GLU A 202 0.79 -17.97 -6.82
CA GLU A 202 1.29 -16.59 -6.65
C GLU A 202 2.59 -16.29 -7.42
N LEU A 203 3.24 -17.30 -8.02
CA LEU A 203 4.50 -17.11 -8.77
C LEU A 203 4.41 -16.06 -9.91
N PRO A 204 3.31 -15.92 -10.65
CA PRO A 204 3.20 -14.86 -11.67
C PRO A 204 3.28 -13.43 -11.10
N GLN A 205 3.14 -13.22 -9.77
CA GLN A 205 3.31 -11.89 -9.16
C GLN A 205 4.75 -11.36 -9.32
N PHE A 206 5.74 -12.22 -9.50
CA PHE A 206 7.11 -11.78 -9.82
C PHE A 206 7.18 -10.98 -11.13
N LEU A 207 6.24 -11.20 -12.07
CA LEU A 207 6.09 -10.33 -13.25
C LEU A 207 5.58 -8.93 -12.87
N ASN A 208 4.67 -8.83 -11.87
CA ASN A 208 4.25 -7.52 -11.35
C ASN A 208 5.42 -6.79 -10.67
N VAL A 209 6.28 -7.53 -9.97
CA VAL A 209 7.49 -6.94 -9.36
C VAL A 209 8.44 -6.43 -10.44
N LEU A 210 8.71 -7.19 -11.50
CA LEU A 210 9.53 -6.73 -12.62
C LEU A 210 8.95 -5.50 -13.33
N LYS A 211 7.63 -5.46 -13.52
CA LYS A 211 6.94 -4.28 -14.09
C LYS A 211 7.04 -3.07 -13.17
N GLY A 212 7.18 -3.27 -11.86
CA GLY A 212 7.22 -2.20 -10.87
C GLY A 212 5.89 -1.90 -10.19
N ASP A 213 4.83 -2.68 -10.45
CA ASP A 213 3.54 -2.58 -9.78
C ASP A 213 3.63 -3.07 -8.32
N MET A 214 4.51 -4.05 -8.07
CA MET A 214 4.73 -4.68 -6.78
C MET A 214 6.21 -4.65 -6.38
N SER A 215 6.47 -5.07 -5.16
CA SER A 215 7.77 -5.36 -4.57
C SER A 215 7.81 -6.83 -4.10
N ILE A 216 8.99 -7.38 -3.85
CA ILE A 216 9.12 -8.68 -3.18
C ILE A 216 8.54 -8.60 -1.78
N VAL A 217 8.92 -7.57 -1.01
CA VAL A 217 8.45 -7.34 0.36
C VAL A 217 7.67 -6.04 0.44
N GLY A 218 6.47 -6.11 1.02
CA GLY A 218 5.58 -4.97 1.22
C GLY A 218 4.22 -5.40 1.77
N PRO A 219 3.30 -4.47 2.00
CA PRO A 219 1.93 -4.77 2.38
C PRO A 219 1.23 -5.68 1.37
N ARG A 220 0.48 -6.69 1.84
CA ARG A 220 -0.27 -7.57 0.92
C ARG A 220 -1.34 -6.77 0.16
N PRO A 221 -1.41 -6.84 -1.19
CA PRO A 221 -2.42 -6.10 -1.95
C PRO A 221 -3.82 -6.65 -1.73
N HIS A 222 -4.79 -5.78 -1.45
CA HIS A 222 -6.19 -6.16 -1.26
C HIS A 222 -7.03 -5.88 -2.51
N MET A 223 -8.18 -6.57 -2.63
CA MET A 223 -9.20 -6.30 -3.65
C MET A 223 -9.76 -4.89 -3.47
N LEU A 224 -10.19 -4.25 -4.54
CA LEU A 224 -10.75 -2.90 -4.49
C LEU A 224 -11.94 -2.81 -3.50
N ALA A 225 -12.85 -3.79 -3.54
CA ALA A 225 -13.98 -3.86 -2.61
C ALA A 225 -13.54 -3.93 -1.13
N HIS A 226 -12.45 -4.66 -0.82
CA HIS A 226 -11.91 -4.67 0.54
C HIS A 226 -11.25 -3.34 0.91
N THR A 227 -10.57 -2.69 -0.04
CA THR A 227 -9.98 -1.37 0.20
C THR A 227 -11.06 -0.35 0.51
N GLU A 228 -12.15 -0.32 -0.25
CA GLU A 228 -13.30 0.54 -0.03
C GLU A 228 -13.89 0.29 1.37
N GLN A 229 -14.25 -0.95 1.67
CA GLN A 229 -14.85 -1.34 2.95
C GLN A 229 -13.99 -0.97 4.16
N TYR A 230 -12.71 -1.35 4.14
CA TYR A 230 -11.83 -1.15 5.31
C TYR A 230 -11.27 0.26 5.44
N SER A 231 -11.24 1.04 4.36
CA SER A 231 -10.85 2.46 4.43
C SER A 231 -11.85 3.30 5.22
N GLU A 232 -13.12 2.90 5.27
CA GLU A 232 -14.15 3.55 6.09
C GLU A 232 -14.11 3.09 7.55
N LEU A 233 -13.72 1.83 7.80
CA LEU A 233 -13.76 1.22 9.13
C LEU A 233 -12.47 1.43 9.94
N ILE A 234 -11.33 1.63 9.29
CA ILE A 234 -10.01 1.72 9.93
C ILE A 234 -9.33 3.03 9.54
N ASP A 235 -9.18 3.94 10.49
CA ASP A 235 -8.67 5.32 10.31
C ASP A 235 -7.38 5.43 9.48
N LYS A 236 -6.47 4.48 9.57
CA LYS A 236 -5.15 4.52 8.92
C LYS A 236 -4.97 3.47 7.84
N TYR A 237 -6.08 2.87 7.39
CA TYR A 237 -6.01 1.78 6.42
C TYR A 237 -5.26 2.16 5.15
N MET A 238 -5.49 3.36 4.62
CA MET A 238 -4.90 3.81 3.36
C MET A 238 -3.40 4.12 3.43
N VAL A 239 -2.87 4.41 4.63
CA VAL A 239 -1.44 4.71 4.85
C VAL A 239 -0.52 3.58 4.38
N ARG A 240 -0.97 2.33 4.46
CA ARG A 240 -0.24 1.17 3.96
C ARG A 240 0.09 1.23 2.45
N HIS A 241 -0.59 2.09 1.70
CA HIS A 241 -0.38 2.29 0.26
C HIS A 241 0.69 3.36 -0.06
N PHE A 242 1.34 3.95 0.94
CA PHE A 242 2.51 4.82 0.72
C PHE A 242 3.77 4.05 0.28
N VAL A 243 3.69 2.72 0.27
CA VAL A 243 4.73 1.84 -0.28
C VAL A 243 4.12 0.83 -1.24
N LYS A 244 4.94 0.26 -2.13
CA LYS A 244 4.48 -0.77 -3.06
C LYS A 244 3.98 -2.01 -2.32
N PRO A 245 2.86 -2.61 -2.78
CA PRO A 245 2.42 -3.89 -2.25
C PRO A 245 3.46 -4.98 -2.51
N GLY A 246 3.56 -5.96 -1.58
CA GLY A 246 4.52 -7.04 -1.64
C GLY A 246 3.92 -8.41 -1.97
N VAL A 247 4.75 -9.29 -2.52
CA VAL A 247 4.46 -10.73 -2.62
C VAL A 247 4.41 -11.34 -1.21
N THR A 248 5.35 -10.94 -0.35
CA THR A 248 5.34 -11.21 1.10
C THR A 248 5.44 -9.92 1.89
N GLY A 249 5.23 -9.97 3.21
CA GLY A 249 5.28 -8.78 4.06
C GLY A 249 5.32 -9.08 5.55
N TRP A 250 5.63 -8.05 6.33
CA TRP A 250 5.80 -8.17 7.78
C TRP A 250 4.54 -8.70 8.48
N ALA A 251 3.36 -8.21 8.11
CA ALA A 251 2.11 -8.71 8.65
C ALA A 251 1.92 -10.21 8.40
N GLN A 252 2.30 -10.71 7.21
CA GLN A 252 2.15 -12.11 6.85
C GLN A 252 3.06 -13.02 7.69
N VAL A 253 4.32 -12.63 7.92
CA VAL A 253 5.29 -13.45 8.67
C VAL A 253 5.15 -13.33 10.19
N THR A 254 4.34 -12.37 10.67
CA THR A 254 4.07 -12.16 12.09
C THR A 254 2.66 -12.61 12.51
N GLY A 255 2.06 -13.57 11.78
CA GLY A 255 0.82 -14.24 12.17
C GLY A 255 -0.47 -13.62 11.64
N PHE A 256 -0.41 -12.55 10.81
CA PHE A 256 -1.59 -11.94 10.18
C PHE A 256 -1.74 -12.37 8.71
N ARG A 257 -1.50 -13.66 8.45
CA ARG A 257 -1.71 -14.30 7.15
C ARG A 257 -3.11 -14.92 7.10
N GLY A 258 -3.66 -15.04 5.89
CA GLY A 258 -4.93 -15.75 5.65
C GLY A 258 -6.16 -14.84 5.62
N GLU A 259 -7.32 -15.44 5.84
CA GLU A 259 -8.62 -14.77 5.85
C GLU A 259 -8.75 -13.87 7.09
N THR A 260 -9.29 -12.67 6.90
CA THR A 260 -9.64 -11.76 8.00
C THR A 260 -11.13 -11.85 8.23
N LYS A 261 -11.54 -12.50 9.33
CA LYS A 261 -12.95 -12.64 9.70
C LYS A 261 -13.42 -11.51 10.60
N GLU A 262 -12.51 -11.02 11.45
CA GLU A 262 -12.79 -10.00 12.44
C GLU A 262 -12.01 -8.71 12.14
N LEU A 263 -12.60 -7.58 12.48
CA LEU A 263 -12.02 -6.25 12.22
C LEU A 263 -10.63 -6.09 12.87
N TRP A 264 -10.46 -6.58 14.10
CA TRP A 264 -9.19 -6.48 14.83
C TRP A 264 -8.03 -7.19 14.10
N GLN A 265 -8.34 -8.26 13.32
CA GLN A 265 -7.32 -8.95 12.52
C GLN A 265 -6.82 -8.05 11.39
N MET A 266 -7.72 -7.31 10.75
CA MET A 266 -7.36 -6.34 9.72
C MET A 266 -6.62 -5.15 10.32
N GLU A 267 -7.06 -4.61 11.46
CA GLU A 267 -6.33 -3.54 12.18
C GLU A 267 -4.92 -3.99 12.56
N GLY A 268 -4.77 -5.23 13.06
CA GLY A 268 -3.48 -5.81 13.40
C GLY A 268 -2.56 -5.93 12.19
N ARG A 269 -3.12 -6.24 11.00
CA ARG A 269 -2.40 -6.27 9.73
C ARG A 269 -1.95 -4.87 9.32
N VAL A 270 -2.87 -3.90 9.33
CA VAL A 270 -2.58 -2.50 8.97
C VAL A 270 -1.50 -1.91 9.88
N LYS A 271 -1.58 -2.12 11.19
CA LYS A 271 -0.55 -1.67 12.15
C LYS A 271 0.85 -2.21 11.79
N ARG A 272 0.95 -3.48 11.38
CA ARG A 272 2.23 -4.09 10.97
C ARG A 272 2.70 -3.62 9.61
N ASP A 273 1.80 -3.36 8.69
CA ASP A 273 2.13 -2.80 7.38
C ASP A 273 2.69 -1.38 7.52
N ILE A 274 2.08 -0.55 8.39
CA ILE A 274 2.57 0.81 8.71
C ILE A 274 3.93 0.71 9.42
N TRP A 275 4.06 -0.18 10.40
CA TRP A 275 5.34 -0.38 11.08
C TRP A 275 6.46 -0.77 10.12
N TYR A 276 6.19 -1.69 9.16
CA TYR A 276 7.16 -2.04 8.12
C TYR A 276 7.56 -0.82 7.29
N MET A 277 6.60 -0.01 6.86
CA MET A 277 6.85 1.21 6.10
C MET A 277 7.77 2.17 6.84
N GLU A 278 7.51 2.40 8.14
CA GLU A 278 8.27 3.33 8.97
C GLU A 278 9.68 2.81 9.34
N HIS A 279 9.88 1.50 9.37
CA HIS A 279 11.13 0.86 9.79
C HIS A 279 11.85 0.14 8.64
N TRP A 280 11.48 0.47 7.41
CA TRP A 280 12.07 -0.19 6.26
C TRP A 280 13.60 -0.09 6.26
N SER A 281 14.22 -1.22 6.00
CA SER A 281 15.62 -1.37 5.65
C SER A 281 15.79 -2.59 4.76
N ILE A 282 16.87 -2.66 3.99
CA ILE A 282 17.15 -3.85 3.16
C ILE A 282 17.33 -5.11 4.03
N TRP A 283 17.86 -4.98 5.24
CA TRP A 283 18.01 -6.08 6.18
C TRP A 283 16.66 -6.60 6.70
N LEU A 284 15.69 -5.70 6.87
CA LEU A 284 14.33 -6.09 7.23
C LEU A 284 13.68 -6.89 6.09
N ASP A 285 13.89 -6.51 4.84
CA ASP A 285 13.41 -7.27 3.68
C ASP A 285 14.00 -8.67 3.64
N ILE A 286 15.32 -8.78 3.80
CA ILE A 286 16.00 -10.08 3.86
C ILE A 286 15.45 -10.95 4.99
N ARG A 287 15.25 -10.36 6.18
CA ARG A 287 14.66 -11.05 7.33
C ARG A 287 13.24 -11.55 7.04
N ILE A 288 12.40 -10.73 6.39
CA ILE A 288 11.03 -11.11 6.04
C ILE A 288 11.03 -12.24 5.02
N ILE A 289 11.90 -12.21 4.02
CA ILE A 289 12.04 -13.28 3.04
C ILE A 289 12.46 -14.58 3.73
N TRP A 290 13.46 -14.53 4.61
CA TRP A 290 13.90 -15.70 5.38
C TRP A 290 12.76 -16.28 6.23
N LEU A 291 12.01 -15.43 6.94
CA LEU A 291 10.83 -15.86 7.71
C LEU A 291 9.74 -16.46 6.81
N THR A 292 9.54 -15.90 5.59
CA THR A 292 8.58 -16.45 4.62
C THR A 292 8.98 -17.85 4.18
N VAL A 293 10.26 -18.06 3.84
CA VAL A 293 10.79 -19.39 3.49
C VAL A 293 10.61 -20.35 4.67
N LYS A 294 10.96 -19.92 5.89
CA LYS A 294 10.76 -20.72 7.10
C LYS A 294 9.30 -21.13 7.29
N THR A 295 8.33 -20.22 7.10
CA THR A 295 6.90 -20.56 7.26
C THR A 295 6.38 -21.52 6.21
N ILE A 296 6.96 -21.53 5.00
CA ILE A 296 6.62 -22.53 3.96
C ILE A 296 7.03 -23.95 4.40
N PHE A 297 8.21 -24.10 5.02
CA PHE A 297 8.71 -25.40 5.47
C PHE A 297 8.12 -25.87 6.81
N ILE A 298 7.77 -24.93 7.71
CA ILE A 298 7.20 -25.24 9.05
C ILE A 298 5.68 -25.10 9.01
N HIS A 299 4.98 -25.76 8.15
CA HIS A 299 3.50 -25.80 8.06
C HIS A 299 2.80 -24.86 9.06
N ASP A 300 2.59 -23.60 8.68
CA ASP A 300 1.83 -22.64 9.48
C ASP A 300 0.37 -23.11 9.50
N LYS A 301 -0.17 -23.39 10.69
CA LYS A 301 -1.57 -23.82 10.88
C LYS A 301 -2.60 -22.80 10.32
N ASN A 302 -2.16 -21.58 10.04
CA ASN A 302 -2.96 -20.49 9.49
C ASN A 302 -2.78 -20.31 7.96
N ALA A 303 -1.93 -21.11 7.29
CA ALA A 303 -1.85 -21.17 5.84
C ALA A 303 -2.93 -22.10 5.29
N TYR A 304 -3.57 -21.72 4.20
CA TYR A 304 -4.63 -22.49 3.53
C TYR A 304 -4.14 -23.83 3.01
#